data_03d57e8f8cc3bab5a4e6d11ae682d82e
#
_entry.id   03d57e8f8cc3bab5a4e6d11ae682d82e
#
_cell.length_a   1.000
_cell.length_b   1.000
_cell.length_c   1.000
_cell.angle_alpha   90.00
_cell.angle_beta   90.00
_cell.angle_gamma   90.00
#
_symmetry.space_group_name_H-M   'P 1'
#
loop_
_entity.id
_entity.type
_entity.pdbx_description
1 polymer ?
#
loop_
_entity_poly.entity_id
_entity_poly.type
_entity_poly.pdbx_seq_one_letter_code
_entity_poly.pdbx_strand_id
1 'polypeptide(L)'
;HDALPILHIGGDEVKYDQWNASVAISNYIKKLGVANPAELQIEFTNAISEWLKGRNKHMMGWNDIMGNKIHEYNSAEDAIALKSKLAEGTIVQFWKGDLDLIEETAQKGYDIVNSYHYGTYLDYDKSRIPLAKSYAFNPIPAGMDKSLQYKILGLGCQMWGEQILTVESMNRMTFPRIAAYAEIGWVSPARKNYMEFLPALMRLVKFNKHYETGER
;
A
#
# COMPACT_ATOMS: atom_id res chain seq x y z
N HIS A 1 1.62 -22.57 1.28
CA HIS A 1 1.29 -21.40 2.10
C HIS A 1 2.29 -21.14 3.23
N ASP A 2 3.01 -22.17 3.66
CA ASP A 2 4.04 -22.00 4.72
C ASP A 2 5.30 -21.27 4.21
N ALA A 3 5.45 -21.13 2.91
CA ALA A 3 6.64 -20.55 2.29
C ALA A 3 6.68 -19.01 2.32
N LEU A 4 5.55 -18.32 2.52
CA LEU A 4 5.53 -16.86 2.51
C LEU A 4 5.80 -16.31 3.92
N PRO A 5 6.87 -15.52 4.09
CA PRO A 5 7.24 -14.97 5.39
C PRO A 5 6.33 -13.80 5.82
N ILE A 6 5.54 -13.25 4.92
CA ILE A 6 4.70 -12.06 5.13
C ILE A 6 3.24 -12.41 4.91
N LEU A 7 2.36 -12.00 5.84
CA LEU A 7 0.92 -12.05 5.68
C LEU A 7 0.34 -10.63 5.70
N HIS A 8 -0.41 -10.29 4.65
CA HIS A 8 -1.14 -9.03 4.59
C HIS A 8 -2.51 -9.19 5.24
N ILE A 9 -2.84 -8.32 6.18
CA ILE A 9 -4.07 -8.40 7.00
C ILE A 9 -5.16 -7.39 6.58
N GLY A 10 -4.92 -6.55 5.57
CA GLY A 10 -5.82 -5.45 5.23
C GLY A 10 -5.70 -4.31 6.23
N GLY A 11 -6.80 -3.99 6.90
CA GLY A 11 -6.88 -2.98 7.96
C GLY A 11 -7.22 -1.58 7.44
N ASP A 12 -7.58 -1.45 6.17
CA ASP A 12 -7.98 -0.23 5.50
C ASP A 12 -9.45 0.12 5.77
N GLU A 13 -9.76 1.40 5.61
CA GLU A 13 -11.12 1.96 5.55
C GLU A 13 -12.05 1.62 6.73
N VAL A 14 -11.50 1.40 7.92
CA VAL A 14 -12.28 1.15 9.13
C VAL A 14 -13.00 2.43 9.54
N LYS A 15 -14.33 2.35 9.54
CA LYS A 15 -15.20 3.42 10.06
C LYS A 15 -15.52 3.15 11.52
N TYR A 16 -15.27 4.14 12.36
CA TYR A 16 -15.44 3.98 13.80
C TYR A 16 -16.85 4.30 14.33
N ASP A 17 -17.82 4.66 13.47
CA ASP A 17 -19.16 5.05 13.87
C ASP A 17 -19.85 4.01 14.77
N GLN A 18 -19.78 2.74 14.36
CA GLN A 18 -20.38 1.65 15.16
C GLN A 18 -19.62 1.39 16.47
N TRP A 19 -18.31 1.56 16.45
CA TRP A 19 -17.48 1.41 17.65
C TRP A 19 -17.78 2.54 18.64
N ASN A 20 -17.91 3.77 18.16
CA ASN A 20 -18.27 4.95 18.96
C ASN A 20 -19.68 4.83 19.55
N ALA A 21 -20.63 4.25 18.81
CA ALA A 21 -22.00 4.04 19.28
C ALA A 21 -22.16 2.87 20.26
N SER A 22 -21.15 2.01 20.41
CA SER A 22 -21.21 0.81 21.24
C SER A 22 -20.74 1.06 22.67
N VAL A 23 -21.64 0.92 23.64
CA VAL A 23 -21.30 0.98 25.07
C VAL A 23 -20.28 -0.10 25.45
N ALA A 24 -20.38 -1.30 24.87
CA ALA A 24 -19.45 -2.38 25.12
C ALA A 24 -18.02 -2.03 24.65
N ILE A 25 -17.89 -1.46 23.46
CA ILE A 25 -16.58 -1.01 22.92
C ILE A 25 -16.03 0.16 23.75
N SER A 26 -16.85 1.13 24.10
CA SER A 26 -16.44 2.24 24.97
C SER A 26 -15.90 1.75 26.33
N ASN A 27 -16.56 0.77 26.94
CA ASN A 27 -16.08 0.16 28.18
C ASN A 27 -14.78 -0.63 27.96
N TYR A 28 -14.63 -1.30 26.80
CA TYR A 28 -13.42 -2.04 26.47
C TYR A 28 -12.23 -1.12 26.24
N ILE A 29 -12.41 -0.02 25.53
CA ILE A 29 -11.41 1.06 25.33
C ILE A 29 -10.91 1.57 26.70
N LYS A 30 -11.85 1.88 27.61
CA LYS A 30 -11.49 2.31 28.98
C LYS A 30 -10.71 1.23 29.74
N LYS A 31 -11.13 -0.04 29.64
CA LYS A 31 -10.45 -1.18 30.30
C LYS A 31 -9.03 -1.35 29.78
N LEU A 32 -8.79 -1.17 28.48
CA LEU A 32 -7.47 -1.24 27.86
C LEU A 32 -6.60 -0.02 28.19
N GLY A 33 -7.20 1.11 28.58
CA GLY A 33 -6.49 2.37 28.81
C GLY A 33 -6.07 3.08 27.52
N VAL A 34 -6.67 2.71 26.37
CA VAL A 34 -6.44 3.41 25.09
C VAL A 34 -7.39 4.59 24.94
N ALA A 35 -7.01 5.57 24.13
CA ALA A 35 -7.69 6.85 24.10
C ALA A 35 -8.97 6.83 23.23
N ASN A 36 -8.97 6.08 22.14
CA ASN A 36 -10.02 6.15 21.11
C ASN A 36 -10.06 4.87 20.25
N PRO A 37 -11.04 4.75 19.32
CA PRO A 37 -11.12 3.61 18.40
C PRO A 37 -9.91 3.40 17.50
N ALA A 38 -9.18 4.46 17.10
CA ALA A 38 -7.97 4.31 16.29
C ALA A 38 -6.87 3.58 17.08
N GLU A 39 -6.68 3.92 18.36
CA GLU A 39 -5.78 3.15 19.23
C GLU A 39 -6.27 1.72 19.48
N LEU A 40 -7.58 1.49 19.58
CA LEU A 40 -8.13 0.13 19.67
C LEU A 40 -7.83 -0.67 18.40
N GLN A 41 -7.87 -0.06 17.20
CA GLN A 41 -7.47 -0.72 15.96
C GLN A 41 -5.98 -1.11 15.99
N ILE A 42 -5.11 -0.22 16.50
CA ILE A 42 -3.68 -0.52 16.65
C ILE A 42 -3.49 -1.71 17.61
N GLU A 43 -4.17 -1.74 18.74
CA GLU A 43 -4.09 -2.86 19.70
C GLU A 43 -4.56 -4.19 19.08
N PHE A 44 -5.67 -4.18 18.34
CA PHE A 44 -6.14 -5.34 17.59
C PHE A 44 -5.11 -5.81 16.55
N THR A 45 -4.54 -4.88 15.81
CA THR A 45 -3.50 -5.13 14.79
C THR A 45 -2.26 -5.73 15.45
N ASN A 46 -1.83 -5.20 16.60
CA ASN A 46 -0.70 -5.71 17.35
C ASN A 46 -0.92 -7.13 17.85
N ALA A 47 -2.13 -7.47 18.33
CA ALA A 47 -2.45 -8.83 18.73
C ALA A 47 -2.30 -9.84 17.57
N ILE A 48 -2.68 -9.46 16.35
CA ILE A 48 -2.46 -10.27 15.15
C ILE A 48 -0.96 -10.37 14.84
N SER A 49 -0.21 -9.27 14.92
CA SER A 49 1.23 -9.25 14.67
C SER A 49 1.97 -10.21 15.61
N GLU A 50 1.68 -10.18 16.90
CA GLU A 50 2.30 -11.08 17.87
C GLU A 50 1.93 -12.56 17.61
N TRP A 51 0.68 -12.83 17.22
CA TRP A 51 0.26 -14.17 16.84
C TRP A 51 1.01 -14.69 15.60
N LEU A 52 1.25 -13.83 14.60
CA LEU A 52 2.04 -14.14 13.39
C LEU A 52 3.52 -14.35 13.72
N LYS A 53 4.08 -13.49 14.57
CA LYS A 53 5.47 -13.58 15.02
C LYS A 53 5.77 -14.92 15.71
N GLY A 54 4.83 -15.43 16.51
CA GLY A 54 4.90 -16.78 17.09
C GLY A 54 4.91 -17.91 16.04
N ARG A 55 4.69 -17.59 14.77
CA ARG A 55 4.71 -18.50 13.61
C ARG A 55 5.79 -18.17 12.60
N ASN A 56 6.79 -17.36 12.98
CA ASN A 56 7.86 -16.87 12.13
C ASN A 56 7.33 -16.14 10.88
N LYS A 57 6.25 -15.38 11.02
CA LYS A 57 5.65 -14.56 9.96
C LYS A 57 5.71 -13.08 10.33
N HIS A 58 5.87 -12.23 9.33
CA HIS A 58 5.74 -10.78 9.48
C HIS A 58 4.34 -10.34 9.07
N MET A 59 3.82 -9.34 9.74
CA MET A 59 2.55 -8.73 9.38
C MET A 59 2.78 -7.58 8.40
N MET A 60 1.93 -7.48 7.39
CA MET A 60 1.78 -6.30 6.54
C MET A 60 0.34 -5.82 6.61
N GLY A 61 0.11 -4.53 6.58
CA GLY A 61 -1.22 -3.93 6.48
C GLY A 61 -1.19 -2.60 5.75
N TRP A 62 -2.36 -2.14 5.30
CA TRP A 62 -2.49 -0.82 4.69
C TRP A 62 -2.15 0.27 5.70
N ASN A 63 -1.70 1.43 5.22
CA ASN A 63 -1.24 2.49 6.12
C ASN A 63 -2.31 3.06 7.06
N ASP A 64 -3.58 2.71 6.88
CA ASP A 64 -4.67 2.98 7.81
C ASP A 64 -4.42 2.40 9.22
N ILE A 65 -3.74 1.25 9.30
CA ILE A 65 -3.41 0.63 10.60
C ILE A 65 -2.53 1.50 11.51
N MET A 66 -1.92 2.54 10.94
CA MET A 66 -1.15 3.54 11.68
C MET A 66 -2.05 4.49 12.51
N GLY A 67 -3.36 4.49 12.26
CA GLY A 67 -4.32 5.39 12.88
C GLY A 67 -4.26 6.83 12.34
N ASN A 68 -3.53 7.09 11.26
CA ASN A 68 -3.45 8.40 10.64
C ASN A 68 -4.79 8.78 9.99
N LYS A 69 -5.13 10.09 10.04
CA LYS A 69 -6.27 10.62 9.32
C LYS A 69 -5.94 10.72 7.83
N ILE A 70 -6.37 9.74 7.05
CA ILE A 70 -6.13 9.68 5.60
C ILE A 70 -7.41 9.68 4.76
N HIS A 71 -8.57 9.57 5.42
CA HIS A 71 -9.87 9.59 4.80
C HIS A 71 -10.67 10.83 5.20
N GLU A 72 -11.50 11.30 4.29
CA GLU A 72 -12.35 12.47 4.49
C GLU A 72 -13.39 12.27 5.60
N TYR A 73 -13.79 11.02 5.84
CA TYR A 73 -14.73 10.65 6.91
C TYR A 73 -14.06 10.51 8.29
N ASN A 74 -12.73 10.55 8.40
CA ASN A 74 -12.09 10.58 9.71
C ASN A 74 -12.35 11.94 10.40
N SER A 75 -12.84 11.93 11.63
CA SER A 75 -13.04 13.14 12.38
C SER A 75 -11.73 13.79 12.83
N ALA A 76 -11.77 15.08 13.20
CA ALA A 76 -10.60 15.73 13.77
C ALA A 76 -10.22 15.13 15.13
N GLU A 77 -11.19 14.53 15.84
CA GLU A 77 -10.98 13.87 17.13
C GLU A 77 -10.22 12.55 16.98
N ASP A 78 -10.35 11.88 15.82
CA ASP A 78 -9.56 10.67 15.49
C ASP A 78 -8.07 11.01 15.23
N ALA A 79 -7.74 12.28 15.02
CA ALA A 79 -6.39 12.77 14.78
C ALA A 79 -5.63 13.18 16.08
N ILE A 80 -6.16 12.87 17.25
CA ILE A 80 -5.47 13.07 18.52
C ILE A 80 -4.17 12.25 18.49
N ALA A 81 -3.08 12.85 18.97
CA ALA A 81 -1.78 12.21 19.01
C ALA A 81 -1.87 10.81 19.65
N LEU A 82 -1.73 9.79 18.82
CA LEU A 82 -1.82 8.39 19.23
C LEU A 82 -0.61 8.05 20.10
N LYS A 83 -0.86 7.41 21.22
CA LYS A 83 0.19 6.88 22.11
C LYS A 83 0.60 5.48 21.71
N SER A 84 -0.35 4.68 21.24
CA SER A 84 -0.11 3.32 20.77
C SER A 84 0.72 3.32 19.48
N LYS A 85 1.63 2.36 19.39
CA LYS A 85 2.47 2.13 18.21
C LYS A 85 2.20 0.74 17.68
N LEU A 86 2.36 0.55 16.37
CA LEU A 86 2.35 -0.79 15.79
C LEU A 86 3.53 -1.62 16.33
N ALA A 87 3.32 -2.93 16.40
CA ALA A 87 4.34 -3.89 16.79
C ALA A 87 5.57 -3.78 15.87
N GLU A 88 6.75 -3.96 16.46
CA GLU A 88 8.03 -3.94 15.73
C GLU A 88 8.05 -5.02 14.64
N GLY A 89 8.60 -4.69 13.47
CA GLY A 89 8.67 -5.58 12.32
C GLY A 89 7.39 -5.60 11.47
N THR A 90 6.38 -4.78 11.82
CA THR A 90 5.22 -4.56 10.95
C THR A 90 5.66 -3.84 9.68
N ILE A 91 5.18 -4.32 8.52
CA ILE A 91 5.37 -3.68 7.22
C ILE A 91 4.12 -2.86 6.90
N VAL A 92 4.30 -1.60 6.52
CA VAL A 92 3.21 -0.70 6.16
C VAL A 92 3.12 -0.59 4.65
N GLN A 93 1.99 -0.99 4.06
CA GLN A 93 1.71 -0.76 2.66
C GLN A 93 0.99 0.59 2.50
N PHE A 94 1.71 1.57 1.96
CA PHE A 94 1.17 2.91 1.74
C PHE A 94 0.38 2.96 0.44
N TRP A 95 -0.90 3.35 0.51
CA TRP A 95 -1.75 3.45 -0.67
C TRP A 95 -2.42 4.82 -0.82
N LYS A 96 -2.71 5.52 0.28
CA LYS A 96 -3.44 6.79 0.28
C LYS A 96 -2.92 7.76 1.34
N GLY A 97 -3.14 9.05 1.14
CA GLY A 97 -2.73 10.14 2.01
C GLY A 97 -1.59 10.98 1.40
N ASP A 98 -1.11 11.93 2.17
CA ASP A 98 0.02 12.75 1.76
C ASP A 98 1.31 11.92 1.73
N LEU A 99 2.15 12.18 0.73
CA LEU A 99 3.39 11.41 0.54
C LEU A 99 4.40 11.58 1.69
N ASP A 100 4.29 12.66 2.46
CA ASP A 100 5.12 12.91 3.64
C ASP A 100 4.89 11.84 4.73
N LEU A 101 3.69 11.22 4.77
CA LEU A 101 3.39 10.10 5.68
C LEU A 101 4.30 8.88 5.45
N ILE A 102 4.88 8.72 4.27
CA ILE A 102 5.86 7.67 3.98
C ILE A 102 7.13 7.91 4.80
N GLU A 103 7.65 9.14 4.77
CA GLU A 103 8.84 9.49 5.56
C GLU A 103 8.56 9.43 7.06
N GLU A 104 7.42 9.95 7.52
CA GLU A 104 7.00 9.85 8.92
C GLU A 104 6.91 8.38 9.39
N THR A 105 6.41 7.49 8.53
CA THR A 105 6.31 6.04 8.81
C THR A 105 7.71 5.44 8.93
N ALA A 106 8.63 5.82 8.05
CA ALA A 106 10.04 5.39 8.11
C ALA A 106 10.74 5.91 9.38
N GLN A 107 10.49 7.16 9.77
CA GLN A 107 11.02 7.75 11.02
C GLN A 107 10.53 7.01 12.27
N LYS A 108 9.31 6.45 12.23
CA LYS A 108 8.77 5.59 13.29
C LYS A 108 9.39 4.19 13.30
N GLY A 109 10.27 3.87 12.34
CA GLY A 109 11.05 2.63 12.27
C GLY A 109 10.42 1.51 11.43
N TYR A 110 9.27 1.73 10.77
CA TYR A 110 8.59 0.72 9.98
C TYR A 110 9.15 0.62 8.56
N ASP A 111 9.12 -0.58 8.01
CA ASP A 111 9.41 -0.83 6.61
C ASP A 111 8.15 -0.59 5.76
N ILE A 112 8.32 -0.15 4.52
CA ILE A 112 7.23 0.36 3.71
C ILE A 112 7.24 -0.25 2.31
N VAL A 113 6.06 -0.64 1.82
CA VAL A 113 5.79 -0.91 0.40
C VAL A 113 4.96 0.26 -0.14
N ASN A 114 5.48 1.01 -1.11
CA ASN A 114 4.77 2.14 -1.68
C ASN A 114 3.83 1.70 -2.79
N SER A 115 2.54 1.79 -2.54
CA SER A 115 1.46 1.44 -3.46
C SER A 115 0.53 2.63 -3.71
N TYR A 116 1.09 3.85 -3.74
CA TYR A 116 0.30 5.08 -3.87
C TYR A 116 -0.67 5.03 -5.05
N HIS A 117 -1.96 5.05 -4.76
CA HIS A 117 -3.02 4.72 -5.71
C HIS A 117 -3.02 5.59 -6.99
N TYR A 118 -2.65 6.88 -6.90
CA TYR A 118 -2.55 7.75 -8.07
C TYR A 118 -1.38 7.41 -9.02
N GLY A 119 -0.49 6.51 -8.60
CA GLY A 119 0.66 6.10 -9.39
C GLY A 119 0.71 4.61 -9.71
N THR A 120 -0.07 3.75 -9.01
CA THR A 120 0.12 2.30 -9.07
C THR A 120 -1.14 1.48 -9.30
N TYR A 121 -2.36 2.04 -9.15
CA TYR A 121 -3.60 1.29 -9.29
C TYR A 121 -3.92 0.97 -10.76
N LEU A 122 -3.96 -0.31 -11.08
CA LEU A 122 -4.19 -0.83 -12.43
C LEU A 122 -5.66 -0.83 -12.85
N ASP A 123 -6.59 -0.73 -11.91
CA ASP A 123 -8.03 -0.55 -12.16
C ASP A 123 -8.37 0.89 -12.57
N TYR A 124 -7.49 1.85 -12.35
CA TYR A 124 -7.66 3.20 -12.86
C TYR A 124 -7.49 3.24 -14.38
N ASP A 125 -8.33 4.03 -15.04
CA ASP A 125 -8.29 4.21 -16.49
C ASP A 125 -6.89 4.58 -16.99
N LYS A 126 -6.53 4.06 -18.16
CA LYS A 126 -5.21 4.28 -18.78
C LYS A 126 -4.96 5.74 -19.11
N SER A 127 -6.00 6.56 -19.30
CA SER A 127 -5.85 8.02 -19.47
C SER A 127 -5.38 8.69 -18.17
N ARG A 128 -5.78 8.16 -17.00
CA ARG A 128 -5.39 8.64 -15.69
C ARG A 128 -3.99 8.19 -15.29
N ILE A 129 -3.68 6.92 -15.59
CA ILE A 129 -2.35 6.32 -15.35
C ILE A 129 -1.85 5.67 -16.65
N PRO A 130 -1.37 6.47 -17.61
CA PRO A 130 -0.78 5.94 -18.84
C PRO A 130 0.55 5.23 -18.56
N LEU A 131 1.00 4.40 -19.50
CA LEU A 131 2.24 3.64 -19.40
C LEU A 131 3.46 4.51 -19.01
N ALA A 132 3.59 5.69 -19.61
CA ALA A 132 4.68 6.61 -19.27
C ALA A 132 4.64 7.06 -17.80
N LYS A 133 3.45 7.33 -17.26
CA LYS A 133 3.26 7.68 -15.85
C LYS A 133 3.55 6.48 -14.93
N SER A 134 3.14 5.27 -15.33
CA SER A 134 3.48 4.04 -14.60
C SER A 134 5.00 3.86 -14.52
N TYR A 135 5.71 4.05 -15.62
CA TYR A 135 7.18 3.95 -15.67
C TYR A 135 7.89 5.08 -14.91
N ALA A 136 7.29 6.27 -14.86
CA ALA A 136 7.84 7.42 -14.14
C ALA A 136 7.69 7.28 -12.62
N PHE A 137 6.82 6.39 -12.13
CA PHE A 137 6.61 6.20 -10.70
C PHE A 137 7.94 5.88 -10.01
N ASN A 138 8.16 6.51 -8.86
CA ASN A 138 9.29 6.21 -7.98
C ASN A 138 8.74 5.82 -6.61
N PRO A 139 9.03 4.61 -6.09
CA PRO A 139 8.56 4.22 -4.77
C PRO A 139 9.15 5.07 -3.64
N ILE A 140 10.28 5.72 -3.87
CA ILE A 140 10.89 6.67 -2.93
C ILE A 140 10.36 8.07 -3.25
N PRO A 141 9.64 8.72 -2.33
CA PRO A 141 9.15 10.10 -2.52
C PRO A 141 10.28 11.09 -2.80
N ALA A 142 9.99 12.09 -3.61
CA ALA A 142 10.93 13.17 -3.86
C ALA A 142 11.24 13.93 -2.56
N GLY A 143 12.51 14.17 -2.29
CA GLY A 143 12.94 14.90 -1.08
C GLY A 143 13.09 14.03 0.17
N MET A 144 12.66 12.77 0.16
CA MET A 144 12.82 11.88 1.31
C MET A 144 14.27 11.77 1.77
N ASP A 145 14.50 11.86 3.09
CA ASP A 145 15.83 11.75 3.69
C ASP A 145 16.52 10.43 3.24
N LYS A 146 17.73 10.59 2.70
CA LYS A 146 18.53 9.47 2.19
C LYS A 146 18.80 8.40 3.25
N SER A 147 18.94 8.79 4.52
CA SER A 147 19.17 7.87 5.63
C SER A 147 17.97 6.96 5.93
N LEU A 148 16.78 7.31 5.43
CA LEU A 148 15.55 6.56 5.65
C LEU A 148 15.09 5.76 4.41
N GLN A 149 15.67 6.00 3.23
CA GLN A 149 15.25 5.39 1.97
C GLN A 149 15.35 3.87 1.97
N TYR A 150 16.24 3.29 2.77
CA TYR A 150 16.36 1.83 2.93
C TYR A 150 15.11 1.18 3.55
N LYS A 151 14.24 1.97 4.19
CA LYS A 151 12.95 1.52 4.71
C LYS A 151 11.92 1.25 3.61
N ILE A 152 12.14 1.75 2.40
CA ILE A 152 11.27 1.47 1.26
C ILE A 152 11.68 0.14 0.64
N LEU A 153 10.92 -0.92 0.96
CA LEU A 153 11.20 -2.28 0.45
C LEU A 153 10.93 -2.42 -1.04
N GLY A 154 10.07 -1.56 -1.59
CA GLY A 154 9.69 -1.59 -2.99
C GLY A 154 8.34 -0.94 -3.26
N LEU A 155 7.70 -1.38 -4.33
CA LEU A 155 6.37 -0.91 -4.74
C LEU A 155 5.37 -2.06 -4.82
N GLY A 156 4.08 -1.70 -4.72
CA GLY A 156 2.96 -2.56 -5.05
C GLY A 156 2.08 -1.90 -6.11
N CYS A 157 1.46 -2.72 -6.96
CA CYS A 157 0.42 -2.25 -7.87
C CYS A 157 -0.81 -3.13 -7.72
N GLN A 158 -1.98 -2.51 -7.58
CA GLN A 158 -3.23 -3.18 -7.25
C GLN A 158 -4.18 -3.20 -8.44
N MET A 159 -5.02 -4.23 -8.48
CA MET A 159 -6.14 -4.37 -9.40
C MET A 159 -7.39 -4.71 -8.58
N TRP A 160 -8.28 -3.76 -8.42
CA TRP A 160 -9.56 -3.95 -7.71
C TRP A 160 -10.67 -4.38 -8.66
N GLY A 161 -11.57 -5.22 -8.16
CA GLY A 161 -12.59 -5.88 -8.98
C GLY A 161 -13.84 -5.07 -9.24
N GLU A 162 -14.08 -3.95 -8.56
CA GLU A 162 -15.36 -3.22 -8.60
C GLU A 162 -15.78 -2.78 -10.02
N GLN A 163 -14.79 -2.40 -10.85
CA GLN A 163 -14.99 -1.96 -12.23
C GLN A 163 -14.46 -2.96 -13.27
N ILE A 164 -13.87 -4.07 -12.81
CA ILE A 164 -13.19 -5.06 -13.66
C ILE A 164 -14.01 -6.35 -13.66
N LEU A 165 -14.94 -6.46 -14.58
CA LEU A 165 -15.94 -7.53 -14.59
C LEU A 165 -15.53 -8.80 -15.35
N THR A 166 -14.47 -8.73 -16.18
CA THR A 166 -14.03 -9.84 -17.03
C THR A 166 -12.53 -9.99 -17.04
N VAL A 167 -12.05 -11.21 -17.36
CA VAL A 167 -10.61 -11.48 -17.53
C VAL A 167 -10.01 -10.64 -18.65
N GLU A 168 -10.76 -10.41 -19.74
CA GLU A 168 -10.36 -9.52 -20.82
C GLU A 168 -10.14 -8.09 -20.34
N SER A 169 -11.10 -7.56 -19.56
CA SER A 169 -10.98 -6.23 -18.96
C SER A 169 -9.77 -6.16 -18.03
N MET A 170 -9.57 -7.17 -17.19
CA MET A 170 -8.42 -7.28 -16.31
C MET A 170 -7.10 -7.24 -17.10
N ASN A 171 -6.97 -8.08 -18.13
CA ASN A 171 -5.78 -8.12 -18.97
C ASN A 171 -5.53 -6.78 -19.67
N ARG A 172 -6.56 -6.20 -20.26
CA ARG A 172 -6.46 -4.89 -20.92
C ARG A 172 -6.00 -3.81 -19.96
N MET A 173 -6.48 -3.81 -18.71
CA MET A 173 -6.12 -2.81 -17.71
C MET A 173 -4.72 -3.08 -17.11
N THR A 174 -4.34 -4.33 -16.97
CA THR A 174 -3.04 -4.72 -16.42
C THR A 174 -1.91 -4.44 -17.41
N PHE A 175 -2.07 -4.91 -18.65
CA PHE A 175 -1.02 -4.82 -19.66
C PHE A 175 -1.14 -3.58 -20.55
N PRO A 176 -0.03 -2.94 -20.91
CA PRO A 176 1.37 -3.31 -20.57
C PRO A 176 1.89 -2.67 -19.27
N ARG A 177 1.06 -1.96 -18.48
CA ARG A 177 1.51 -1.17 -17.32
C ARG A 177 2.25 -2.01 -16.26
N ILE A 178 1.84 -3.27 -16.07
CA ILE A 178 2.50 -4.16 -15.12
C ILE A 178 4.00 -4.38 -15.45
N ALA A 179 4.35 -4.38 -16.73
CA ALA A 179 5.76 -4.49 -17.15
C ALA A 179 6.58 -3.25 -16.73
N ALA A 180 5.97 -2.06 -16.74
CA ALA A 180 6.62 -0.85 -16.24
C ALA A 180 6.90 -0.94 -14.73
N TYR A 181 5.93 -1.41 -13.94
CA TYR A 181 6.13 -1.60 -12.50
C TYR A 181 7.16 -2.69 -12.20
N ALA A 182 7.19 -3.78 -12.97
CA ALA A 182 8.24 -4.79 -12.84
C ALA A 182 9.62 -4.20 -13.11
N GLU A 183 9.77 -3.44 -14.20
CA GLU A 183 11.03 -2.79 -14.55
C GLU A 183 11.52 -1.85 -13.44
N ILE A 184 10.67 -0.92 -12.99
CA ILE A 184 11.05 0.06 -11.97
C ILE A 184 11.28 -0.55 -10.58
N GLY A 185 10.73 -1.74 -10.32
CA GLY A 185 11.00 -2.49 -9.09
C GLY A 185 12.36 -3.17 -9.08
N TRP A 186 12.94 -3.46 -10.25
CA TRP A 186 14.24 -4.14 -10.39
C TRP A 186 15.38 -3.20 -10.73
N VAL A 187 15.10 -2.09 -11.40
CA VAL A 187 16.11 -1.17 -11.92
C VAL A 187 16.33 -0.01 -10.95
N SER A 188 17.58 0.26 -10.63
CA SER A 188 17.93 1.46 -9.85
C SER A 188 17.39 2.71 -10.53
N PRO A 189 16.82 3.68 -9.77
CA PRO A 189 16.29 4.93 -10.32
C PRO A 189 17.24 5.66 -11.26
N ALA A 190 18.55 5.61 -10.97
CA ALA A 190 19.59 6.26 -11.81
C ALA A 190 19.80 5.57 -13.17
N ARG A 191 19.30 4.35 -13.34
CA ARG A 191 19.42 3.56 -14.58
C ARG A 191 18.11 3.45 -15.35
N LYS A 192 17.03 4.08 -14.87
CA LYS A 192 15.74 4.11 -15.57
C LYS A 192 15.86 4.85 -16.89
N ASN A 193 15.45 4.21 -17.99
CA ASN A 193 15.41 4.82 -19.31
C ASN A 193 14.17 4.36 -20.09
N TYR A 194 13.17 5.21 -20.16
CA TYR A 194 11.91 4.90 -20.84
C TYR A 194 12.09 4.60 -22.32
N MET A 195 13.03 5.28 -23.00
CA MET A 195 13.29 5.07 -24.42
C MET A 195 13.96 3.73 -24.72
N GLU A 196 14.69 3.14 -23.78
CA GLU A 196 15.22 1.78 -23.86
C GLU A 196 14.19 0.72 -23.42
N PHE A 197 13.34 1.07 -22.45
CA PHE A 197 12.25 0.21 -22.00
C PHE A 197 11.23 -0.10 -23.10
N LEU A 198 10.83 0.91 -23.90
CA LEU A 198 9.80 0.72 -24.92
C LEU A 198 10.15 -0.36 -25.97
N PRO A 199 11.33 -0.37 -26.62
CA PRO A 199 11.69 -1.44 -27.53
C PRO A 199 11.76 -2.82 -26.86
N ALA A 200 12.19 -2.90 -25.60
CA ALA A 200 12.20 -4.15 -24.84
C ALA A 200 10.78 -4.66 -24.58
N LEU A 201 9.88 -3.79 -24.15
CA LEU A 201 8.46 -4.07 -24.00
C LEU A 201 7.82 -4.56 -25.30
N MET A 202 8.08 -3.89 -26.44
CA MET A 202 7.53 -4.29 -27.72
C MET A 202 8.01 -5.69 -28.18
N ARG A 203 9.23 -6.09 -27.82
CA ARG A 203 9.67 -7.46 -28.02
C ARG A 203 8.90 -8.44 -27.15
N LEU A 204 8.69 -8.13 -25.87
CA LEU A 204 7.94 -8.95 -24.93
C LEU A 204 6.50 -9.16 -25.39
N VAL A 205 5.83 -8.12 -25.87
CA VAL A 205 4.45 -8.15 -26.39
C VAL A 205 4.32 -9.12 -27.56
N LYS A 206 5.31 -9.19 -28.45
CA LYS A 206 5.29 -10.14 -29.60
C LYS A 206 5.31 -11.61 -29.18
N PHE A 207 5.87 -11.94 -28.03
CA PHE A 207 5.96 -13.32 -27.55
C PHE A 207 4.81 -13.73 -26.63
N ASN A 208 4.01 -12.78 -26.13
CA ASN A 208 2.96 -13.08 -25.17
C ASN A 208 1.63 -12.45 -25.61
N LYS A 209 0.69 -13.28 -26.05
CA LYS A 209 -0.66 -12.86 -26.49
C LYS A 209 -1.45 -12.08 -25.43
N HIS A 210 -1.15 -12.27 -24.15
CA HIS A 210 -1.78 -11.51 -23.07
C HIS A 210 -1.39 -10.03 -23.06
N TYR A 211 -0.28 -9.66 -23.70
CA TYR A 211 0.14 -8.27 -23.88
C TYR A 211 -0.51 -7.62 -25.11
N GLU A 212 -1.21 -8.37 -25.97
CA GLU A 212 -2.03 -7.82 -27.04
C GLU A 212 -3.23 -7.11 -26.41
N THR A 213 -2.98 -5.92 -25.96
CA THR A 213 -4.02 -5.03 -25.44
C THR A 213 -4.81 -4.50 -26.61
N GLY A 214 -6.12 -4.62 -26.55
CA GLY A 214 -7.04 -4.14 -27.54
C GLY A 214 -7.01 -2.62 -27.79
N GLU A 215 -5.90 -2.14 -28.28
CA GLU A 215 -5.77 -0.91 -29.05
C GLU A 215 -5.70 -1.33 -30.52
N ARG A 216 -6.87 -1.53 -31.11
CA ARG A 216 -7.09 -1.44 -32.56
C ARG A 216 -7.76 -0.13 -32.85
#